data_c122d6ab37a2707c007abe5bac511e2d
#
_entry.id   c122d6ab37a2707c007abe5bac511e2d
#
_cell.length_a   1.000
_cell.length_b   1.000
_cell.length_c   1.000
_cell.angle_alpha   90.00
_cell.angle_beta   90.00
_cell.angle_gamma   90.00
#
_symmetry.space_group_name_H-M   'P 1'
#
loop_
_entity.id
_entity.type
_entity.pdbx_description
1 polymer ?
#
loop_
_entity_poly.entity_id
_entity_poly.type
_entity_poly.pdbx_seq_one_letter_code
_entity_poly.pdbx_strand_id
1 'polypeptide(L)'
;MKLFTKLFILSAAVTALSSCRGDLLDTVPYDKAASNSMWSNENFCELGVAGVYSELREDYVAKRAYELEAFCVSGSCRDNDYPILAGTASIGSGLFSDYWRQHYEGIQRANDAIQHLAEAPVPDAFKN
;
A
#
# COMPACT_ATOMS: atom_id res chain seq x y z
N MET A 1 -10.30 32.96 50.98
CA MET A 1 -10.87 32.73 49.63
C MET A 1 -9.82 32.62 48.51
N LYS A 2 -8.87 33.53 48.40
CA LYS A 2 -7.87 33.52 47.28
C LYS A 2 -6.95 32.27 47.21
N LEU A 3 -6.64 31.63 48.35
CA LEU A 3 -5.77 30.44 48.37
C LEU A 3 -6.50 29.18 47.85
N PHE A 4 -7.75 28.98 48.25
CA PHE A 4 -8.58 27.86 47.80
C PHE A 4 -8.85 27.90 46.31
N THR A 5 -9.08 29.09 45.76
CA THR A 5 -9.28 29.27 44.32
C THR A 5 -8.02 28.92 43.51
N LYS A 6 -6.84 29.30 44.01
CA LYS A 6 -5.56 28.94 43.36
C LYS A 6 -5.28 27.44 43.42
N LEU A 7 -5.60 26.78 44.55
CA LEU A 7 -5.44 25.34 44.72
C LEU A 7 -6.38 24.57 43.78
N PHE A 8 -7.60 25.04 43.60
CA PHE A 8 -8.59 24.43 42.71
C PHE A 8 -8.18 24.56 41.23
N ILE A 9 -7.66 25.73 40.85
CA ILE A 9 -7.17 25.95 39.46
C ILE A 9 -5.95 25.06 39.19
N LEU A 10 -5.04 24.92 40.17
CA LEU A 10 -3.86 24.06 40.02
C LEU A 10 -4.25 22.58 39.90
N SER A 11 -5.21 22.10 40.66
CA SER A 11 -5.74 20.75 40.60
C SER A 11 -6.41 20.47 39.23
N ALA A 12 -7.23 21.40 38.73
CA ALA A 12 -7.86 21.29 37.44
C ALA A 12 -6.84 21.26 36.25
N ALA A 13 -5.75 22.01 36.36
CA ALA A 13 -4.67 22.01 35.37
C ALA A 13 -3.91 20.68 35.34
N VAL A 14 -3.66 20.06 36.50
CA VAL A 14 -2.97 18.75 36.57
C VAL A 14 -3.83 17.63 36.00
N THR A 15 -5.14 17.64 36.23
CA THR A 15 -6.06 16.64 35.65
C THR A 15 -6.25 16.79 34.16
N ALA A 16 -6.17 17.99 33.61
CA ALA A 16 -6.24 18.23 32.18
C ALA A 16 -5.00 17.72 31.43
N LEU A 17 -3.82 17.71 32.04
CA LEU A 17 -2.57 17.21 31.43
C LEU A 17 -2.49 15.68 31.39
N SER A 18 -3.24 14.96 32.22
CA SER A 18 -3.29 13.48 32.21
C SER A 18 -4.30 12.89 31.23
N SER A 19 -5.04 13.70 30.48
CA SER A 19 -6.09 13.28 29.55
C SER A 19 -5.59 12.81 28.19
N CYS A 20 -4.32 13.03 27.84
CA CYS A 20 -3.73 12.48 26.61
C CYS A 20 -3.36 11.00 26.81
N ARG A 21 -4.31 10.10 26.63
CA ARG A 21 -4.02 8.69 26.39
C ARG A 21 -3.57 8.55 24.94
N GLY A 22 -2.29 8.25 24.71
CA GLY A 22 -1.71 7.97 23.40
C GLY A 22 -2.39 6.81 22.66
N ASP A 23 -3.15 6.02 23.38
CA ASP A 23 -3.86 4.83 22.93
C ASP A 23 -5.09 5.11 22.02
N LEU A 24 -5.58 6.35 22.01
CA LEU A 24 -6.81 6.70 21.27
C LEU A 24 -6.55 6.87 19.77
N LEU A 25 -5.30 7.09 19.38
CA LEU A 25 -4.88 7.28 18.00
C LEU A 25 -4.21 6.02 17.41
N ASP A 26 -3.87 5.05 18.25
CA ASP A 26 -3.26 3.78 17.84
C ASP A 26 -4.34 2.71 17.62
N THR A 27 -5.28 3.03 16.74
CA THR A 27 -6.37 2.10 16.38
C THR A 27 -5.94 1.22 15.22
N VAL A 28 -5.84 -0.08 15.47
CA VAL A 28 -5.65 -1.07 14.40
C VAL A 28 -7.01 -1.36 13.76
N PRO A 29 -7.16 -1.23 12.43
CA PRO A 29 -8.40 -1.60 11.74
C PRO A 29 -8.74 -3.06 11.98
N TYR A 30 -9.97 -3.37 12.39
CA TYR A 30 -10.43 -4.74 12.60
C TYR A 30 -10.71 -5.51 11.30
N ASP A 31 -10.92 -4.80 10.21
CA ASP A 31 -11.30 -5.34 8.90
C ASP A 31 -10.13 -5.51 7.93
N LYS A 32 -8.93 -5.08 8.32
CA LYS A 32 -7.71 -5.20 7.50
C LYS A 32 -6.56 -5.72 8.33
N ALA A 33 -5.80 -6.63 7.76
CA ALA A 33 -4.53 -7.01 8.35
C ALA A 33 -3.60 -5.78 8.37
N ALA A 34 -3.27 -5.31 9.56
CA ALA A 34 -2.28 -4.24 9.71
C ALA A 34 -0.90 -4.78 9.34
N SER A 35 -0.02 -3.94 8.82
CA SER A 35 1.32 -4.36 8.38
C SER A 35 2.11 -5.09 9.49
N ASN A 36 1.89 -4.74 10.74
CA ASN A 36 2.53 -5.41 11.89
C ASN A 36 1.94 -6.79 12.21
N SER A 37 0.73 -7.13 11.75
CA SER A 37 0.09 -8.42 11.96
C SER A 37 0.12 -9.33 10.73
N MET A 38 0.37 -8.77 9.53
CA MET A 38 0.40 -9.51 8.27
C MET A 38 1.46 -10.62 8.25
N TRP A 39 2.57 -10.43 8.95
CA TRP A 39 3.71 -11.35 8.95
C TRP A 39 3.83 -12.14 10.26
N SER A 40 2.73 -12.26 11.03
CA SER A 40 2.74 -12.85 12.38
C SER A 40 2.57 -14.38 12.41
N ASN A 41 2.04 -14.98 11.37
CA ASN A 41 1.82 -16.42 11.26
C ASN A 41 1.76 -16.87 9.80
N GLU A 42 1.84 -18.19 9.56
CA GLU A 42 1.88 -18.79 8.23
C GLU A 42 0.72 -18.36 7.33
N ASN A 43 -0.52 -18.40 7.81
CA ASN A 43 -1.70 -18.03 7.03
C ASN A 43 -1.65 -16.59 6.56
N PHE A 44 -1.22 -15.67 7.42
CA PHE A 44 -1.09 -14.27 7.05
C PHE A 44 0.10 -14.04 6.12
N CYS A 45 1.20 -14.77 6.29
CA CYS A 45 2.31 -14.75 5.35
C CYS A 45 1.87 -15.21 3.94
N GLU A 46 1.09 -16.28 3.84
CA GLU A 46 0.52 -16.74 2.57
C GLU A 46 -0.36 -15.68 1.92
N LEU A 47 -1.22 -15.02 2.70
CA LEU A 47 -2.05 -13.92 2.21
C LEU A 47 -1.20 -12.73 1.75
N GLY A 48 -0.13 -12.40 2.45
CA GLY A 48 0.82 -11.37 2.06
C GLY A 48 1.47 -11.67 0.72
N VAL A 49 1.98 -12.90 0.55
CA VAL A 49 2.57 -13.38 -0.71
C VAL A 49 1.53 -13.42 -1.84
N ALA A 50 0.32 -13.92 -1.56
CA ALA A 50 -0.78 -13.89 -2.52
C ALA A 50 -1.13 -12.46 -2.96
N GLY A 51 -1.01 -11.48 -2.05
CA GLY A 51 -1.14 -10.06 -2.33
C GLY A 51 -0.09 -9.55 -3.35
N VAL A 52 1.15 -10.03 -3.28
CA VAL A 52 2.19 -9.73 -4.28
C VAL A 52 1.80 -10.30 -5.64
N TYR A 53 1.38 -11.56 -5.69
CA TYR A 53 0.92 -12.18 -6.94
C TYR A 53 -0.32 -11.51 -7.52
N SER A 54 -1.17 -10.91 -6.69
CA SER A 54 -2.35 -10.20 -7.17
C SER A 54 -2.02 -9.01 -8.06
N GLU A 55 -0.82 -8.40 -7.90
CA GLU A 55 -0.34 -7.30 -8.74
C GLU A 55 -0.15 -7.72 -10.20
N LEU A 56 0.18 -8.99 -10.46
CA LEU A 56 0.25 -9.52 -11.82
C LEU A 56 -1.10 -9.50 -12.54
N ARG A 57 -2.20 -9.30 -11.82
CA ARG A 57 -3.56 -9.19 -12.38
C ARG A 57 -3.98 -7.75 -12.66
N GLU A 58 -3.14 -6.79 -12.31
CA GLU A 58 -3.41 -5.39 -12.61
C GLU A 58 -3.40 -5.13 -14.11
N ASP A 59 -4.19 -4.15 -14.53
CA ASP A 59 -4.50 -3.94 -15.95
C ASP A 59 -3.23 -3.69 -16.77
N TYR A 60 -2.36 -2.82 -16.31
CA TYR A 60 -1.14 -2.46 -17.04
C TYR A 60 0.06 -3.36 -16.72
N VAL A 61 -0.09 -4.39 -15.88
CA VAL A 61 0.98 -5.38 -15.67
C VAL A 61 0.83 -6.57 -16.61
N ALA A 62 -0.37 -7.19 -16.68
CA ALA A 62 -0.57 -8.35 -17.52
C ALA A 62 -1.81 -8.31 -18.40
N LYS A 63 -2.94 -7.70 -17.95
CA LYS A 63 -4.20 -7.80 -18.70
C LYS A 63 -4.20 -7.02 -20.02
N ARG A 64 -3.46 -5.93 -20.09
CA ARG A 64 -3.38 -5.07 -21.29
C ARG A 64 -2.13 -5.30 -22.14
N ALA A 65 -1.53 -6.49 -22.06
CA ALA A 65 -0.39 -6.84 -22.89
C ALA A 65 -0.69 -6.69 -24.40
N TYR A 66 -1.95 -6.88 -24.81
CA TYR A 66 -2.38 -6.67 -26.21
C TYR A 66 -2.25 -5.21 -26.67
N GLU A 67 -2.25 -4.25 -25.75
CA GLU A 67 -2.05 -2.84 -26.10
C GLU A 67 -0.62 -2.56 -26.55
N LEU A 68 0.36 -3.35 -26.07
CA LEU A 68 1.75 -3.23 -26.49
C LEU A 68 1.89 -3.56 -27.99
N GLU A 69 1.10 -4.50 -28.49
CA GLU A 69 1.05 -4.82 -29.93
C GLU A 69 0.47 -3.65 -30.74
N ALA A 70 -0.46 -2.89 -30.14
CA ALA A 70 -1.05 -1.73 -30.79
C ALA A 70 -0.09 -0.54 -30.91
N PHE A 71 1.03 -0.54 -30.16
CA PHE A 71 2.08 0.48 -30.26
C PHE A 71 3.06 0.22 -31.39
N CYS A 72 2.98 -0.95 -32.02
CA CYS A 72 3.80 -1.32 -33.17
C CYS A 72 3.11 -0.89 -34.48
N VAL A 73 3.91 -0.57 -35.47
CA VAL A 73 3.41 -0.22 -36.82
C VAL A 73 2.60 -1.35 -37.48
N SER A 74 2.83 -2.59 -37.05
CA SER A 74 2.13 -3.78 -37.53
C SER A 74 0.85 -4.09 -36.74
N GLY A 75 0.61 -3.43 -35.63
CA GLY A 75 -0.56 -3.62 -34.79
C GLY A 75 -1.64 -2.58 -35.06
N SER A 76 -2.91 -2.97 -34.92
CA SER A 76 -4.04 -2.07 -34.92
C SER A 76 -4.91 -2.38 -33.72
N CYS A 77 -5.27 -1.37 -32.95
CA CYS A 77 -6.21 -1.49 -31.87
C CYS A 77 -7.53 -0.81 -32.20
N ARG A 78 -8.63 -1.37 -31.71
CA ARG A 78 -9.98 -0.87 -31.96
C ARG A 78 -10.20 0.57 -31.46
N ASP A 79 -9.53 0.90 -30.36
CA ASP A 79 -9.62 2.23 -29.76
C ASP A 79 -8.54 3.13 -30.36
N ASN A 80 -8.94 4.01 -31.27
CA ASN A 80 -8.05 4.93 -31.98
C ASN A 80 -7.44 6.05 -31.10
N ASP A 81 -7.71 6.03 -29.80
CA ASP A 81 -7.29 7.08 -28.87
C ASP A 81 -5.92 6.83 -28.21
N TYR A 82 -5.11 5.93 -28.79
CA TYR A 82 -3.77 5.73 -28.26
C TYR A 82 -2.85 6.90 -28.64
N PRO A 83 -2.41 7.69 -27.65
CA PRO A 83 -1.56 8.86 -27.91
C PRO A 83 -0.27 8.52 -28.65
N ILE A 84 0.24 7.28 -28.51
CA ILE A 84 1.45 6.83 -29.22
C ILE A 84 1.20 6.73 -30.71
N LEU A 85 0.12 6.08 -31.13
CA LEU A 85 -0.23 5.92 -32.56
C LEU A 85 -0.60 7.27 -33.22
N ALA A 86 -1.23 8.14 -32.44
CA ALA A 86 -1.59 9.48 -32.89
C ALA A 86 -0.39 10.47 -32.91
N GLY A 87 0.77 10.06 -32.39
CA GLY A 87 1.94 10.95 -32.26
C GLY A 87 1.74 12.08 -31.23
N THR A 88 0.75 11.96 -30.35
CA THR A 88 0.39 12.98 -29.33
C THR A 88 0.84 12.56 -27.92
N ALA A 89 1.56 11.45 -27.80
CA ALA A 89 2.04 10.95 -26.51
C ALA A 89 2.98 11.97 -25.86
N SER A 90 2.76 12.20 -24.57
CA SER A 90 3.61 13.02 -23.73
C SER A 90 3.91 12.31 -22.41
N ILE A 91 4.87 12.80 -21.66
CA ILE A 91 5.20 12.25 -20.34
C ILE A 91 4.01 12.31 -19.35
N GLY A 92 3.05 13.21 -19.60
CA GLY A 92 1.83 13.35 -18.83
C GLY A 92 0.68 12.43 -19.29
N SER A 93 0.90 11.63 -20.33
CA SER A 93 -0.12 10.68 -20.78
C SER A 93 -0.39 9.62 -19.72
N GLY A 94 -1.67 9.42 -19.35
CA GLY A 94 -2.09 8.50 -18.30
C GLY A 94 -1.57 7.08 -18.49
N LEU A 95 -1.43 6.66 -19.75
CA LEU A 95 -0.85 5.37 -20.12
C LEU A 95 0.52 5.15 -19.44
N PHE A 96 1.47 6.06 -19.61
CA PHE A 96 2.81 5.91 -19.04
C PHE A 96 2.81 5.99 -17.52
N SER A 97 2.02 6.90 -16.94
CA SER A 97 1.91 7.03 -15.50
C SER A 97 1.29 5.80 -14.86
N ASP A 98 0.29 5.19 -15.49
CA ASP A 98 -0.37 3.99 -14.96
C ASP A 98 0.52 2.75 -15.09
N TYR A 99 1.21 2.56 -16.21
CA TYR A 99 2.23 1.52 -16.34
C TYR A 99 3.30 1.66 -15.27
N TRP A 100 3.86 2.83 -15.14
CA TRP A 100 4.88 3.12 -14.13
C TRP A 100 4.38 2.81 -12.71
N ARG A 101 3.25 3.38 -12.36
CA ARG A 101 2.64 3.24 -11.03
C ARG A 101 2.40 1.77 -10.67
N GLN A 102 1.69 1.02 -11.51
CA GLN A 102 1.32 -0.36 -11.20
C GLN A 102 2.54 -1.28 -11.10
N HIS A 103 3.54 -1.12 -11.96
CA HIS A 103 4.77 -1.91 -11.85
C HIS A 103 5.55 -1.59 -10.58
N TYR A 104 5.65 -0.32 -10.22
CA TYR A 104 6.35 0.06 -8.98
C TYR A 104 5.58 -0.30 -7.71
N GLU A 105 4.26 -0.28 -7.72
CA GLU A 105 3.43 -0.83 -6.63
C GLU A 105 3.70 -2.32 -6.43
N GLY A 106 3.79 -3.09 -7.50
CA GLY A 106 4.16 -4.50 -7.44
C GLY A 106 5.57 -4.74 -6.89
N ILE A 107 6.56 -3.97 -7.35
CA ILE A 107 7.94 -4.03 -6.85
C ILE A 107 7.99 -3.67 -5.36
N GLN A 108 7.27 -2.65 -4.94
CA GLN A 108 7.21 -2.24 -3.54
C GLN A 108 6.64 -3.34 -2.66
N ARG A 109 5.51 -3.95 -3.06
CA ARG A 109 4.90 -5.07 -2.33
C ARG A 109 5.81 -6.29 -2.26
N ALA A 110 6.50 -6.60 -3.36
CA ALA A 110 7.46 -7.70 -3.38
C ALA A 110 8.64 -7.47 -2.43
N ASN A 111 9.20 -6.26 -2.43
CA ASN A 111 10.29 -5.90 -1.51
C ASN A 111 9.84 -5.94 -0.05
N ASP A 112 8.64 -5.44 0.25
CA ASP A 112 8.04 -5.50 1.58
C ASP A 112 7.87 -6.94 2.05
N ALA A 113 7.34 -7.81 1.18
CA ALA A 113 7.18 -9.23 1.46
C ALA A 113 8.51 -9.94 1.72
N ILE A 114 9.53 -9.70 0.89
CA ILE A 114 10.87 -10.30 1.05
C ILE A 114 11.47 -9.89 2.40
N GLN A 115 11.40 -8.62 2.76
CA GLN A 115 11.96 -8.11 4.00
C GLN A 115 11.28 -8.72 5.22
N HIS A 116 9.96 -8.65 5.28
CA HIS A 116 9.21 -9.10 6.46
C HIS A 116 9.13 -10.62 6.58
N LEU A 117 9.04 -11.35 5.45
CA LEU A 117 9.01 -12.81 5.48
C LEU A 117 10.32 -13.40 6.02
N ALA A 118 11.46 -12.75 5.74
CA ALA A 118 12.75 -13.17 6.30
C ALA A 118 12.75 -13.12 7.84
N GLU A 119 12.08 -12.12 8.42
CA GLU A 119 12.00 -11.88 9.86
C GLU A 119 10.77 -12.53 10.52
N ALA A 120 9.82 -13.05 9.73
CA ALA A 120 8.57 -13.60 10.23
C ALA A 120 8.80 -14.80 11.17
N PRO A 121 8.02 -14.96 12.25
CA PRO A 121 8.13 -16.07 13.21
C PRO A 121 7.48 -17.35 12.65
N VAL A 122 7.91 -17.78 11.47
CA VAL A 122 7.43 -18.96 10.77
C VAL A 122 8.60 -19.93 10.50
N PRO A 123 8.33 -21.26 10.34
CA PRO A 123 9.40 -22.23 10.10
C PRO A 123 10.22 -21.93 8.84
N ASP A 124 11.52 -22.20 8.86
CA ASP A 124 12.38 -22.00 7.70
C ASP A 124 11.96 -22.82 6.48
N ALA A 125 11.31 -23.96 6.69
CA ALA A 125 10.74 -24.77 5.61
C ALA A 125 9.61 -24.04 4.85
N PHE A 126 8.93 -23.11 5.51
CA PHE A 126 7.89 -22.29 4.89
C PHE A 126 8.48 -21.12 4.07
N LYS A 127 9.66 -20.64 4.45
CA LYS A 127 10.32 -19.49 3.80
C LYS A 127 11.04 -19.85 2.48
N ASN A 128 11.22 -21.14 2.19
CA ASN A 128 11.87 -21.70 1.01
C ASN A 128 10.84 -22.17 -0.01
#